data_fdd0db4a2eaa10178f1bffd4254243fe
#
_entry.id   fdd0db4a2eaa10178f1bffd4254243fe
#
_cell.length_a   1.000
_cell.length_b   1.000
_cell.length_c   1.000
_cell.angle_alpha   90.00
_cell.angle_beta   90.00
_cell.angle_gamma   90.00
#
_symmetry.space_group_name_H-M   'P 1'
#
loop_
_entity.id
_entity.type
_entity.pdbx_description
1 polymer ?
#
loop_
_entity_poly.entity_id
_entity_poly.type
_entity_poly.pdbx_seq_one_letter_code
_entity_poly.pdbx_strand_id
1 'polypeptide(L)'
;MVSQLVSGFSIFQNDTNMKTSWLAGLIFLSMLPIGAAAQDKGIDDFSKNESICYCMPNWSTPNNVVGFDNNWQLLRAMQVPRSKEELDSLGIPCTYSQLQLLRDWGLIERNEDDRYQTAILLLDSAATARLRAHSRRLSDELVGVIRPSVTDYVRLLERDGLGGHAYSLLFSLVTDGLTWKRLEADGRVRKMELTLKHPMWDGEFWTLYPKRDFYCGTNKSTLGEFSISLNWSEKAFQKMIPLFKNSYLVPRMFDDLSKSDRVSDAEVIAGLSPFGLVDGEGHPTIPVIREDTTDVIYAASWKMAGTIADFLASHMDTVALRKEFGFVDGSQSIVILYHEMLWDVLAQLEQAGLVKRPAVLADPEHARPEEFGKVIFLTRSEAEK
;
A
#
# COMPACT_ATOMS: atom_id res chain seq x y z
N MET A 1 -7.62 -9.21 -8.41
CA MET A 1 -7.16 -8.61 -9.67
C MET A 1 -6.81 -7.13 -9.53
N VAL A 2 -7.63 -6.30 -8.91
CA VAL A 2 -7.32 -4.89 -8.64
C VAL A 2 -6.25 -4.72 -7.56
N SER A 3 -6.17 -5.60 -6.56
CA SER A 3 -5.09 -5.60 -5.56
C SER A 3 -3.70 -5.87 -6.17
N GLN A 4 -3.63 -6.60 -7.27
CA GLN A 4 -2.37 -6.80 -8.02
C GLN A 4 -1.99 -5.58 -8.86
N LEU A 5 -2.97 -4.84 -9.38
CA LEU A 5 -2.73 -3.59 -10.12
C LEU A 5 -2.24 -2.46 -9.20
N VAL A 6 -2.65 -2.49 -7.95
CA VAL A 6 -2.38 -1.40 -7.03
C VAL A 6 -1.05 -1.54 -6.29
N SER A 7 -0.62 -2.77 -5.97
CA SER A 7 0.74 -3.00 -5.45
C SER A 7 1.84 -2.62 -6.45
N GLY A 8 1.50 -2.48 -7.74
CA GLY A 8 2.43 -2.11 -8.81
C GLY A 8 2.62 -0.62 -9.06
N PHE A 9 1.89 0.28 -8.40
CA PHE A 9 1.99 1.72 -8.68
C PHE A 9 2.98 2.49 -7.80
N SER A 10 3.63 1.84 -6.88
CA SER A 10 4.68 2.46 -6.09
C SER A 10 5.99 2.45 -6.89
N ILE A 11 6.46 3.63 -7.27
CA ILE A 11 7.84 4.01 -7.62
C ILE A 11 8.20 4.23 -9.07
N PHE A 12 8.55 5.43 -9.28
CA PHE A 12 9.63 5.84 -10.18
C PHE A 12 10.71 6.55 -9.36
N GLN A 13 11.81 5.87 -9.12
CA GLN A 13 13.08 6.51 -8.82
C GLN A 13 14.08 6.15 -9.92
N ASN A 14 14.57 7.20 -10.59
CA ASN A 14 15.71 7.22 -11.49
C ASN A 14 15.66 6.33 -12.75
N ASP A 15 15.15 6.85 -13.86
CA ASP A 15 15.84 6.73 -15.14
C ASP A 15 15.39 7.78 -16.16
N THR A 16 16.36 8.42 -16.81
CA THR A 16 16.22 9.52 -17.75
C THR A 16 15.63 9.14 -19.12
N ASN A 17 14.97 7.99 -19.26
CA ASN A 17 14.34 7.51 -20.49
C ASN A 17 12.83 7.25 -20.36
N MET A 18 12.09 8.23 -19.83
CA MET A 18 10.73 8.09 -19.31
C MET A 18 9.58 8.26 -20.33
N LYS A 19 9.83 8.28 -21.62
CA LYS A 19 8.72 8.45 -22.60
C LYS A 19 7.92 7.18 -22.92
N THR A 20 8.38 6.01 -22.48
CA THR A 20 7.77 4.71 -22.86
C THR A 20 7.14 3.91 -21.72
N SER A 21 7.38 4.25 -20.46
CA SER A 21 6.95 3.40 -19.33
C SER A 21 5.51 3.57 -18.87
N TRP A 22 4.87 4.70 -19.15
CA TRP A 22 3.44 4.91 -18.83
C TRP A 22 2.49 4.02 -19.65
N LEU A 23 2.89 3.66 -20.87
CA LEU A 23 2.12 2.76 -21.73
C LEU A 23 2.19 1.29 -21.30
N ALA A 24 3.29 0.86 -20.66
CA ALA A 24 3.46 -0.53 -20.26
C ALA A 24 2.54 -0.94 -19.10
N GLY A 25 2.22 -0.02 -18.18
CA GLY A 25 1.30 -0.28 -17.07
C GLY A 25 -0.16 -0.49 -17.48
N LEU A 26 -0.55 -0.02 -18.68
CA LEU A 26 -1.93 -0.08 -19.19
C LEU A 26 -2.18 -1.26 -20.13
N ILE A 27 -1.16 -1.83 -20.75
CA ILE A 27 -1.31 -2.92 -21.73
C ILE A 27 -1.59 -4.29 -21.07
N PHE A 28 -1.31 -4.45 -19.77
CA PHE A 28 -1.61 -5.69 -19.04
C PHE A 28 -3.10 -5.89 -18.69
N LEU A 29 -3.98 -4.96 -19.06
CA LEU A 29 -5.42 -5.08 -18.80
C LEU A 29 -6.17 -6.02 -19.79
N SER A 30 -5.51 -6.54 -20.83
CA SER A 30 -6.18 -7.25 -21.92
C SER A 30 -5.93 -8.77 -22.01
N MET A 31 -5.12 -9.35 -21.10
CA MET A 31 -4.95 -10.81 -21.06
C MET A 31 -5.65 -11.40 -19.83
N LEU A 32 -6.98 -11.58 -19.95
CA LEU A 32 -7.74 -12.45 -19.07
C LEU A 32 -7.49 -13.91 -19.49
N PRO A 33 -7.00 -14.79 -18.65
CA PRO A 33 -7.17 -16.21 -18.89
C PRO A 33 -8.64 -16.54 -18.66
N ILE A 34 -9.29 -17.06 -19.68
CA ILE A 34 -10.62 -17.70 -19.60
C ILE A 34 -10.45 -18.89 -18.68
N GLY A 35 -10.99 -18.79 -17.46
CA GLY A 35 -10.78 -19.76 -16.39
C GLY A 35 -11.43 -21.11 -16.67
N ALA A 36 -10.68 -22.16 -16.45
CA ALA A 36 -11.24 -23.45 -16.12
C ALA A 36 -11.78 -23.39 -14.68
N ALA A 37 -13.05 -23.68 -14.49
CA ALA A 37 -13.66 -23.79 -13.17
C ALA A 37 -13.00 -24.92 -12.38
N ALA A 38 -12.12 -24.57 -11.43
CA ALA A 38 -11.61 -25.51 -10.45
C ALA A 38 -12.68 -25.73 -9.38
N GLN A 39 -13.03 -26.99 -9.14
CA GLN A 39 -13.95 -27.40 -8.07
C GLN A 39 -13.43 -26.92 -6.70
N ASP A 40 -14.26 -26.16 -6.02
CA ASP A 40 -14.06 -25.68 -4.65
C ASP A 40 -13.99 -26.86 -3.67
N LYS A 41 -12.80 -27.20 -3.22
CA LYS A 41 -12.57 -28.15 -2.13
C LYS A 41 -11.90 -27.45 -0.95
N GLY A 42 -12.58 -26.47 -0.35
CA GLY A 42 -12.25 -25.98 0.99
C GLY A 42 -10.91 -25.28 1.18
N ILE A 43 -10.21 -24.95 0.11
CA ILE A 43 -8.99 -24.13 0.13
C ILE A 43 -9.41 -22.70 -0.13
N ASP A 44 -9.01 -21.78 0.75
CA ASP A 44 -9.33 -20.36 0.63
C ASP A 44 -8.95 -19.82 -0.77
N ASP A 45 -9.88 -19.15 -1.38
CA ASP A 45 -9.65 -18.44 -2.64
C ASP A 45 -8.55 -17.36 -2.44
N PHE A 46 -7.50 -17.42 -3.25
CA PHE A 46 -6.40 -16.44 -3.20
C PHE A 46 -6.91 -14.99 -3.26
N SER A 47 -7.98 -14.72 -4.01
CA SER A 47 -8.57 -13.39 -4.14
C SER A 47 -9.16 -12.84 -2.83
N LYS A 48 -9.45 -13.70 -1.86
CA LYS A 48 -9.95 -13.31 -0.53
C LYS A 48 -8.83 -12.95 0.45
N ASN A 49 -7.58 -13.07 0.02
CA ASN A 49 -6.43 -12.76 0.84
C ASN A 49 -5.79 -11.44 0.41
N GLU A 50 -5.13 -10.81 1.34
CA GLU A 50 -4.33 -9.61 1.22
C GLU A 50 -2.87 -9.98 1.43
N SER A 51 -1.98 -9.43 0.61
CA SER A 51 -0.54 -9.57 0.81
C SER A 51 0.06 -8.29 1.35
N ILE A 52 0.94 -8.42 2.33
CA ILE A 52 1.91 -7.39 2.66
C ILE A 52 3.23 -7.81 2.06
N CYS A 53 3.76 -6.95 1.22
CA CYS A 53 5.07 -7.09 0.63
C CYS A 53 5.90 -5.87 1.04
N TYR A 54 6.86 -6.09 1.92
CA TYR A 54 7.82 -5.06 2.28
C TYR A 54 8.95 -5.12 1.27
N CYS A 55 8.69 -4.61 0.08
CA CYS A 55 9.58 -4.66 -1.06
C CYS A 55 9.55 -3.35 -1.85
N MET A 56 10.63 -3.12 -2.59
CA MET A 56 10.69 -2.04 -3.56
C MET A 56 9.83 -2.40 -4.78
N PRO A 57 9.10 -1.49 -5.34
CA PRO A 57 8.23 -1.76 -6.47
C PRO A 57 8.98 -1.63 -7.78
N ASN A 58 9.73 -2.64 -8.10
CA ASN A 58 10.23 -2.88 -9.46
C ASN A 58 9.23 -3.68 -10.32
N TRP A 59 7.95 -3.74 -9.90
CA TRP A 59 6.88 -4.55 -10.50
C TRP A 59 7.01 -6.06 -10.28
N SER A 60 8.01 -6.50 -9.55
CA SER A 60 8.27 -7.89 -9.27
C SER A 60 7.95 -8.18 -7.80
N THR A 61 6.79 -8.75 -7.55
CA THR A 61 6.35 -9.19 -6.22
C THR A 61 5.92 -10.65 -6.25
N PRO A 62 5.94 -11.38 -5.14
CA PRO A 62 5.45 -12.76 -5.08
C PRO A 62 4.05 -12.94 -5.64
N ASN A 63 3.20 -11.93 -5.61
CA ASN A 63 1.87 -11.97 -6.21
C ASN A 63 1.91 -12.31 -7.71
N ASN A 64 3.03 -12.01 -8.40
CA ASN A 64 3.21 -12.30 -9.81
C ASN A 64 3.22 -13.80 -10.11
N VAL A 65 3.55 -14.64 -9.15
CA VAL A 65 3.60 -16.10 -9.32
C VAL A 65 2.58 -16.86 -8.47
N VAL A 66 2.22 -16.33 -7.30
CA VAL A 66 1.33 -17.03 -6.36
C VAL A 66 -0.09 -17.19 -6.93
N GLY A 67 -0.57 -16.20 -7.70
CA GLY A 67 -1.89 -16.23 -8.32
C GLY A 67 -1.99 -17.09 -9.59
N PHE A 68 -0.89 -17.68 -10.06
CA PHE A 68 -0.93 -18.52 -11.25
C PHE A 68 -1.24 -19.97 -10.91
N ASP A 69 -2.03 -20.61 -11.80
CA ASP A 69 -2.38 -22.01 -11.70
C ASP A 69 -2.85 -22.39 -10.28
N ASN A 70 -2.29 -23.46 -9.72
CA ASN A 70 -2.55 -23.92 -8.34
C ASN A 70 -1.41 -23.56 -7.36
N ASN A 71 -0.57 -22.58 -7.67
CA ASN A 71 0.56 -22.19 -6.81
C ASN A 71 0.12 -21.78 -5.40
N TRP A 72 -1.01 -21.06 -5.28
CA TRP A 72 -1.58 -20.76 -3.97
C TRP A 72 -1.93 -22.02 -3.15
N GLN A 73 -2.53 -23.02 -3.80
CA GLN A 73 -2.89 -24.27 -3.17
C GLN A 73 -1.64 -25.04 -2.74
N LEU A 74 -0.58 -25.04 -3.57
CA LEU A 74 0.71 -25.63 -3.25
C LEU A 74 1.32 -24.98 -2.00
N LEU A 75 1.38 -23.65 -1.93
CA LEU A 75 1.90 -22.94 -0.77
C LEU A 75 1.11 -23.28 0.51
N ARG A 76 -0.22 -23.35 0.43
CA ARG A 76 -1.06 -23.74 1.57
C ARG A 76 -0.79 -25.16 2.02
N ALA A 77 -0.68 -26.11 1.09
CA ALA A 77 -0.41 -27.51 1.39
C ALA A 77 0.97 -27.74 1.99
N MET A 78 1.96 -26.95 1.54
CA MET A 78 3.35 -27.04 1.99
C MET A 78 3.66 -26.25 3.28
N GLN A 79 2.67 -25.72 3.99
CA GLN A 79 2.88 -25.22 5.36
C GLN A 79 3.38 -26.34 6.28
N VAL A 80 3.10 -27.60 5.94
CA VAL A 80 3.72 -28.79 6.49
C VAL A 80 4.62 -29.40 5.42
N PRO A 81 5.86 -29.81 5.73
CA PRO A 81 6.78 -30.37 4.74
C PRO A 81 6.17 -31.57 3.98
N ARG A 82 6.20 -31.54 2.66
CA ARG A 82 5.61 -32.55 1.79
C ARG A 82 6.50 -32.91 0.60
N SER A 83 6.49 -34.18 0.22
CA SER A 83 7.04 -34.59 -1.05
C SER A 83 6.06 -34.31 -2.20
N LYS A 84 6.57 -34.38 -3.44
CA LYS A 84 5.72 -34.20 -4.63
C LYS A 84 4.62 -35.27 -4.69
N GLU A 85 4.95 -36.52 -4.34
CA GLU A 85 4.01 -37.65 -4.33
C GLU A 85 2.89 -37.46 -3.29
N GLU A 86 3.22 -36.86 -2.15
CA GLU A 86 2.22 -36.51 -1.13
C GLU A 86 1.28 -35.39 -1.62
N LEU A 87 1.81 -34.39 -2.33
CA LEU A 87 0.98 -33.36 -2.95
C LEU A 87 0.03 -33.94 -4.01
N ASP A 88 0.54 -34.80 -4.87
CA ASP A 88 -0.27 -35.50 -5.87
C ASP A 88 -1.38 -36.34 -5.20
N SER A 89 -1.05 -37.02 -4.09
CA SER A 89 -2.01 -37.85 -3.31
C SER A 89 -3.10 -37.00 -2.64
N LEU A 90 -2.83 -35.72 -2.33
CA LEU A 90 -3.80 -34.75 -1.81
C LEU A 90 -4.70 -34.19 -2.92
N GLY A 91 -4.47 -34.53 -4.18
CA GLY A 91 -5.16 -33.97 -5.33
C GLY A 91 -4.70 -32.55 -5.65
N ILE A 92 -3.47 -32.19 -5.28
CA ILE A 92 -2.81 -30.92 -5.59
C ILE A 92 -1.60 -31.23 -6.48
N PRO A 93 -1.82 -31.58 -7.76
CA PRO A 93 -0.74 -31.99 -8.65
C PRO A 93 0.18 -30.81 -8.93
N CYS A 94 1.48 -31.08 -9.04
CA CYS A 94 2.45 -30.08 -9.42
C CYS A 94 3.54 -30.67 -10.30
N THR A 95 4.21 -29.78 -11.03
CA THR A 95 5.40 -30.12 -11.80
C THR A 95 6.67 -29.70 -11.05
N TYR A 96 7.78 -30.36 -11.36
CA TYR A 96 9.08 -29.91 -10.83
C TYR A 96 9.43 -28.48 -11.26
N SER A 97 8.98 -28.04 -12.42
CA SER A 97 9.17 -26.66 -12.88
C SER A 97 8.40 -25.65 -12.02
N GLN A 98 7.19 -25.97 -11.58
CA GLN A 98 6.43 -25.13 -10.64
C GLN A 98 7.14 -25.06 -9.27
N LEU A 99 7.59 -26.20 -8.75
CA LEU A 99 8.34 -26.22 -7.48
C LEU A 99 9.64 -25.45 -7.59
N GLN A 100 10.36 -25.55 -8.72
CA GLN A 100 11.57 -24.77 -8.96
C GLN A 100 11.25 -23.27 -9.04
N LEU A 101 10.20 -22.89 -9.77
CA LEU A 101 9.76 -21.48 -9.86
C LEU A 101 9.48 -20.91 -8.46
N LEU A 102 8.70 -21.62 -7.63
CA LEU A 102 8.40 -21.17 -6.28
C LEU A 102 9.66 -21.06 -5.40
N ARG A 103 10.63 -21.94 -5.58
CA ARG A 103 11.96 -21.87 -4.90
C ARG A 103 12.76 -20.67 -5.35
N ASP A 104 12.85 -20.43 -6.67
CA ASP A 104 13.60 -19.29 -7.23
C ASP A 104 13.03 -17.95 -6.75
N TRP A 105 11.71 -17.92 -6.44
CA TRP A 105 11.05 -16.79 -5.81
C TRP A 105 11.15 -16.77 -4.28
N GLY A 106 11.86 -17.72 -3.66
CA GLY A 106 12.00 -17.79 -2.21
C GLY A 106 10.73 -18.07 -1.43
N LEU A 107 9.71 -18.65 -2.08
CA LEU A 107 8.40 -18.91 -1.48
C LEU A 107 8.33 -20.28 -0.80
N ILE A 108 9.18 -21.22 -1.22
CA ILE A 108 9.32 -22.54 -0.62
C ILE A 108 10.80 -22.90 -0.49
N GLU A 109 11.10 -23.78 0.45
CA GLU A 109 12.39 -24.40 0.64
C GLU A 109 12.28 -25.92 0.45
N ARG A 110 13.37 -26.59 0.09
CA ARG A 110 13.48 -28.05 0.00
C ARG A 110 14.43 -28.51 1.09
N ASN A 111 14.01 -29.41 1.94
CA ASN A 111 14.81 -29.98 3.01
C ASN A 111 15.66 -31.19 2.54
N GLU A 112 16.45 -31.75 3.45
CA GLU A 112 17.33 -32.89 3.17
C GLU A 112 16.56 -34.18 2.84
N ASP A 113 15.30 -34.31 3.31
CA ASP A 113 14.42 -35.45 3.04
C ASP A 113 13.67 -35.32 1.71
N ASP A 114 14.06 -34.40 0.85
CA ASP A 114 13.41 -34.14 -0.44
C ASP A 114 11.95 -33.64 -0.33
N ARG A 115 11.62 -33.00 0.79
CA ARG A 115 10.29 -32.44 1.05
C ARG A 115 10.34 -30.92 0.89
N TYR A 116 9.26 -30.37 0.37
CA TYR A 116 9.11 -28.93 0.15
C TYR A 116 8.28 -28.34 1.29
N GLN A 117 8.70 -27.18 1.77
CA GLN A 117 8.02 -26.44 2.81
C GLN A 117 7.91 -24.95 2.41
N THR A 118 6.76 -24.34 2.74
CA THR A 118 6.54 -22.92 2.55
C THR A 118 7.50 -22.11 3.43
N ALA A 119 8.27 -21.22 2.82
CA ALA A 119 9.30 -20.40 3.45
C ALA A 119 8.78 -19.00 3.87
N ILE A 120 7.55 -18.67 3.49
CA ILE A 120 6.88 -17.40 3.80
C ILE A 120 5.86 -17.57 4.90
N LEU A 121 5.49 -16.47 5.53
CA LEU A 121 4.46 -16.46 6.56
C LEU A 121 3.06 -16.45 5.93
N LEU A 122 2.25 -17.47 6.25
CA LEU A 122 0.83 -17.53 5.92
C LEU A 122 0.01 -17.53 7.20
N LEU A 123 -0.78 -16.48 7.42
CA LEU A 123 -1.69 -16.42 8.57
C LEU A 123 -3.09 -16.92 8.16
N ASP A 124 -3.60 -17.89 8.92
CA ASP A 124 -4.98 -18.35 8.78
C ASP A 124 -5.97 -17.35 9.40
N SER A 125 -7.27 -17.62 9.25
CA SER A 125 -8.32 -16.76 9.78
C SER A 125 -8.26 -16.61 11.30
N ALA A 126 -7.85 -17.64 12.04
CA ALA A 126 -7.76 -17.60 13.50
C ALA A 126 -6.55 -16.74 13.95
N ALA A 127 -5.38 -16.93 13.33
CA ALA A 127 -4.21 -16.11 13.59
C ALA A 127 -4.46 -14.64 13.20
N THR A 128 -5.10 -14.40 12.05
CA THR A 128 -5.49 -13.06 11.62
C THR A 128 -6.45 -12.38 12.59
N ALA A 129 -7.43 -13.12 13.14
CA ALA A 129 -8.35 -12.57 14.14
C ALA A 129 -7.61 -12.16 15.44
N ARG A 130 -6.62 -12.93 15.88
CA ARG A 130 -5.75 -12.56 17.03
C ARG A 130 -4.89 -11.35 16.71
N LEU A 131 -4.25 -11.31 15.54
CA LEU A 131 -3.45 -10.16 15.09
C LEU A 131 -4.30 -8.87 15.10
N ARG A 132 -5.51 -8.92 14.57
CA ARG A 132 -6.46 -7.80 14.57
C ARG A 132 -6.97 -7.44 15.98
N ALA A 133 -6.98 -8.37 16.92
CA ALA A 133 -7.27 -8.06 18.33
C ALA A 133 -6.12 -7.25 18.97
N HIS A 134 -4.87 -7.61 18.70
CA HIS A 134 -3.71 -6.80 19.09
C HIS A 134 -3.73 -5.42 18.46
N SER A 135 -4.04 -5.35 17.15
CA SER A 135 -4.17 -4.10 16.41
C SER A 135 -5.20 -3.16 17.05
N ARG A 136 -6.42 -3.64 17.29
CA ARG A 136 -7.49 -2.82 17.91
C ARG A 136 -7.08 -2.28 19.27
N ARG A 137 -6.54 -3.12 20.15
CA ARG A 137 -6.09 -2.69 21.49
C ARG A 137 -5.04 -1.60 21.43
N LEU A 138 -3.97 -1.80 20.62
CA LEU A 138 -2.91 -0.81 20.47
C LEU A 138 -3.40 0.46 19.76
N SER A 139 -4.34 0.33 18.83
CA SER A 139 -4.94 1.49 18.17
C SER A 139 -5.79 2.32 19.11
N ASP A 140 -6.53 1.72 20.06
CA ASP A 140 -7.27 2.44 21.11
C ASP A 140 -6.31 3.29 21.96
N GLU A 141 -5.18 2.71 22.37
CA GLU A 141 -4.15 3.41 23.16
C GLU A 141 -3.50 4.54 22.33
N LEU A 142 -3.11 4.24 21.08
CA LEU A 142 -2.48 5.21 20.17
C LEU A 142 -3.40 6.39 19.88
N VAL A 143 -4.68 6.14 19.56
CA VAL A 143 -5.66 7.21 19.31
C VAL A 143 -5.80 8.11 20.54
N GLY A 144 -5.76 7.56 21.76
CA GLY A 144 -5.71 8.37 22.99
C GLY A 144 -4.53 9.33 23.02
N VAL A 145 -3.36 8.87 22.60
CA VAL A 145 -2.12 9.67 22.56
C VAL A 145 -2.15 10.75 21.48
N ILE A 146 -2.58 10.41 20.26
CA ILE A 146 -2.50 11.33 19.12
C ILE A 146 -3.72 12.24 18.97
N ARG A 147 -4.83 11.98 19.67
CA ARG A 147 -6.09 12.76 19.56
C ARG A 147 -5.89 14.28 19.63
N PRO A 148 -5.13 14.86 20.58
CA PRO A 148 -4.90 16.31 20.60
C PRO A 148 -4.22 16.80 19.32
N SER A 149 -3.16 16.11 18.86
CA SER A 149 -2.43 16.46 17.65
C SER A 149 -3.29 16.34 16.40
N VAL A 150 -4.15 15.31 16.30
CA VAL A 150 -5.12 15.17 15.21
C VAL A 150 -6.12 16.31 15.21
N THR A 151 -6.64 16.70 16.39
CA THR A 151 -7.57 17.81 16.50
C THR A 151 -6.97 19.12 16.02
N ASP A 152 -5.74 19.42 16.44
CA ASP A 152 -5.02 20.62 16.01
C ASP A 152 -4.67 20.57 14.51
N TYR A 153 -4.30 19.41 14.00
CA TYR A 153 -4.04 19.19 12.59
C TYR A 153 -5.27 19.41 11.71
N VAL A 154 -6.43 18.90 12.11
CA VAL A 154 -7.69 19.12 11.39
C VAL A 154 -8.05 20.61 11.36
N ARG A 155 -7.93 21.31 12.51
CA ARG A 155 -8.16 22.78 12.56
C ARG A 155 -7.19 23.56 11.67
N LEU A 156 -5.92 23.14 11.61
CA LEU A 156 -4.94 23.72 10.69
C LEU A 156 -5.41 23.59 9.24
N LEU A 157 -5.81 22.38 8.84
CA LEU A 157 -6.30 22.13 7.48
C LEU A 157 -7.61 22.87 7.17
N GLU A 158 -8.53 22.97 8.11
CA GLU A 158 -9.78 23.73 7.94
C GLU A 158 -9.51 25.22 7.72
N ARG A 159 -8.59 25.80 8.48
CA ARG A 159 -8.19 27.22 8.32
C ARG A 159 -7.64 27.50 6.92
N ASP A 160 -6.90 26.53 6.36
CA ASP A 160 -6.27 26.69 5.05
C ASP A 160 -7.18 26.17 3.90
N GLY A 161 -8.49 25.89 4.18
CA GLY A 161 -9.45 25.41 3.19
C GLY A 161 -9.30 23.93 2.80
N LEU A 162 -8.43 23.20 3.48
CA LEU A 162 -8.05 21.80 3.17
C LEU A 162 -8.72 20.77 4.08
N GLY A 163 -9.71 21.16 4.88
CA GLY A 163 -10.39 20.25 5.85
C GLY A 163 -10.94 18.97 5.20
N GLY A 164 -11.40 19.06 3.95
CA GLY A 164 -11.89 17.91 3.18
C GLY A 164 -10.82 16.84 2.87
N HIS A 165 -9.52 17.17 3.03
CA HIS A 165 -8.38 16.28 2.77
C HIS A 165 -7.81 15.66 4.06
N ALA A 166 -8.36 15.97 5.23
CA ALA A 166 -7.82 15.55 6.52
C ALA A 166 -7.65 14.03 6.62
N TYR A 167 -8.65 13.26 6.18
CA TYR A 167 -8.57 11.79 6.17
C TYR A 167 -7.40 11.29 5.33
N SER A 168 -7.26 11.80 4.11
CA SER A 168 -6.24 11.37 3.15
C SER A 168 -4.83 11.76 3.60
N LEU A 169 -4.66 12.95 4.16
CA LEU A 169 -3.37 13.41 4.68
C LEU A 169 -2.97 12.63 5.92
N LEU A 170 -3.90 12.37 6.86
CA LEU A 170 -3.63 11.52 8.02
C LEU A 170 -3.27 10.10 7.60
N PHE A 171 -3.98 9.53 6.65
CA PHE A 171 -3.68 8.20 6.16
C PHE A 171 -2.36 8.17 5.40
N SER A 172 -2.29 8.79 4.22
CA SER A 172 -1.17 8.60 3.31
C SER A 172 0.08 9.40 3.65
N LEU A 173 -0.06 10.62 4.18
CA LEU A 173 1.12 11.42 4.52
C LEU A 173 1.65 11.05 5.90
N VAL A 174 0.78 11.00 6.92
CA VAL A 174 1.23 10.79 8.31
C VAL A 174 1.46 9.30 8.58
N THR A 175 0.39 8.48 8.56
CA THR A 175 0.47 7.10 9.05
C THR A 175 1.17 6.16 8.07
N ASP A 176 0.82 6.21 6.78
CA ASP A 176 1.37 5.32 5.75
C ASP A 176 2.59 5.91 5.00
N GLY A 177 3.00 7.11 5.33
CA GLY A 177 4.15 7.78 4.72
C GLY A 177 5.26 8.09 5.73
N LEU A 178 5.10 9.20 6.45
CA LEU A 178 6.14 9.74 7.31
C LEU A 178 6.46 8.84 8.51
N THR A 179 5.50 8.07 9.01
CA THR A 179 5.76 7.13 10.11
C THR A 179 6.70 6.01 9.68
N TRP A 180 6.56 5.47 8.45
CA TRP A 180 7.52 4.50 7.93
C TRP A 180 8.92 5.10 7.79
N LYS A 181 9.02 6.34 7.24
CA LYS A 181 10.29 7.06 7.16
C LYS A 181 10.96 7.22 8.54
N ARG A 182 10.17 7.48 9.61
CA ARG A 182 10.69 7.55 10.99
C ARG A 182 11.16 6.20 11.49
N LEU A 183 10.38 5.15 11.34
CA LEU A 183 10.73 3.80 11.77
C LEU A 183 12.00 3.28 11.08
N GLU A 184 12.17 3.57 9.78
CA GLU A 184 13.39 3.23 9.04
C GLU A 184 14.59 4.06 9.51
N ALA A 185 14.44 5.38 9.69
CA ALA A 185 15.50 6.26 10.15
C ALA A 185 16.00 5.91 11.56
N ASP A 186 15.09 5.43 12.42
CA ASP A 186 15.39 4.97 13.77
C ASP A 186 15.93 3.52 13.82
N GLY A 187 16.07 2.86 12.65
CA GLY A 187 16.55 1.48 12.53
C GLY A 187 15.59 0.42 13.11
N ARG A 188 14.32 0.77 13.31
CA ARG A 188 13.28 -0.11 13.88
C ARG A 188 12.66 -1.03 12.84
N VAL A 189 12.62 -0.55 11.59
CA VAL A 189 12.21 -1.30 10.42
C VAL A 189 13.37 -1.24 9.42
N ARG A 190 13.66 -2.36 8.77
CA ARG A 190 14.72 -2.42 7.76
C ARG A 190 14.30 -1.67 6.51
N LYS A 191 15.31 -1.11 5.81
CA LYS A 191 15.08 -0.62 4.45
C LYS A 191 14.75 -1.77 3.51
N MET A 192 13.87 -1.48 2.57
CA MET A 192 13.61 -2.38 1.45
C MET A 192 14.80 -2.36 0.49
N GLU A 193 15.35 -3.53 0.20
CA GLU A 193 16.48 -3.70 -0.73
C GLU A 193 16.48 -5.09 -1.36
N LEU A 194 17.03 -5.20 -2.57
CA LEU A 194 17.29 -6.48 -3.20
C LEU A 194 18.32 -7.27 -2.39
N THR A 195 18.03 -8.54 -2.17
CA THR A 195 18.92 -9.43 -1.45
C THR A 195 19.25 -10.67 -2.29
N LEU A 196 20.35 -11.34 -1.95
CA LEU A 196 20.68 -12.63 -2.57
C LEU A 196 19.70 -13.74 -2.15
N LYS A 197 18.95 -13.53 -1.05
CA LYS A 197 17.98 -14.50 -0.56
C LYS A 197 16.75 -14.61 -1.46
N HIS A 198 16.30 -13.46 -2.02
CA HIS A 198 15.17 -13.42 -2.94
C HIS A 198 15.45 -12.42 -4.08
N PRO A 199 16.27 -12.84 -5.06
CA PRO A 199 16.74 -11.97 -6.12
C PRO A 199 15.67 -11.62 -7.16
N MET A 200 14.50 -12.26 -7.10
CA MET A 200 13.40 -12.06 -8.05
C MET A 200 12.48 -10.91 -7.65
N TRP A 201 12.61 -10.39 -6.42
CA TRP A 201 11.82 -9.27 -5.90
C TRP A 201 12.57 -8.56 -4.78
N ASP A 202 12.37 -7.23 -4.68
CA ASP A 202 12.99 -6.41 -3.66
C ASP A 202 12.26 -6.57 -2.32
N GLY A 203 12.98 -6.52 -1.23
CA GLY A 203 12.38 -6.40 0.09
C GLY A 203 12.82 -7.46 1.08
N GLU A 204 12.31 -7.33 2.29
CA GLU A 204 12.67 -8.14 3.43
C GLU A 204 11.80 -9.37 3.60
N PHE A 205 10.53 -9.27 3.25
CA PHE A 205 9.57 -10.37 3.38
C PHE A 205 8.30 -10.15 2.56
N TRP A 206 7.57 -11.22 2.37
CA TRP A 206 6.22 -11.24 1.86
C TRP A 206 5.36 -12.13 2.76
N THR A 207 4.13 -11.71 3.05
CA THR A 207 3.18 -12.48 3.85
C THR A 207 1.78 -12.36 3.27
N LEU A 208 0.92 -13.31 3.62
CA LEU A 208 -0.45 -13.37 3.14
C LEU A 208 -1.42 -13.72 4.28
N TYR A 209 -2.57 -13.04 4.32
CA TYR A 209 -3.64 -13.28 5.28
C TYR A 209 -5.00 -12.79 4.76
N PRO A 210 -6.13 -13.21 5.37
CA PRO A 210 -7.47 -12.83 4.93
C PRO A 210 -7.68 -11.31 4.88
N LYS A 211 -8.31 -10.83 3.81
CA LYS A 211 -8.67 -9.41 3.63
C LYS A 211 -9.59 -8.90 4.73
N ARG A 212 -9.57 -7.59 4.94
CA ARG A 212 -10.61 -6.87 5.68
C ARG A 212 -11.81 -6.59 4.77
N ASP A 213 -13.00 -6.41 5.40
CA ASP A 213 -14.22 -6.02 4.67
C ASP A 213 -14.08 -4.65 4.00
N PHE A 214 -13.42 -3.71 4.68
CA PHE A 214 -13.01 -2.44 4.11
C PHE A 214 -11.49 -2.40 3.96
N TYR A 215 -11.07 -2.10 2.76
CA TYR A 215 -9.68 -2.00 2.37
C TYR A 215 -9.47 -0.75 1.51
N CYS A 216 -8.53 0.09 1.86
CA CYS A 216 -8.01 1.16 1.02
C CYS A 216 -6.49 1.18 1.08
N GLY A 217 -5.86 1.72 0.08
CA GLY A 217 -4.41 1.81 -0.01
C GLY A 217 -3.95 3.19 -0.40
N THR A 218 -2.65 3.36 -0.37
CA THR A 218 -1.95 4.54 -0.84
C THR A 218 -1.07 4.18 -2.00
N ASN A 219 -1.11 5.00 -3.05
CA ASN A 219 -0.09 4.98 -4.09
C ASN A 219 0.60 6.33 -4.14
N LYS A 220 1.92 6.30 -4.32
CA LYS A 220 2.74 7.48 -4.52
C LYS A 220 3.53 7.33 -5.82
N SER A 221 3.49 8.35 -6.69
CA SER A 221 4.32 8.42 -7.90
C SER A 221 5.11 9.72 -7.88
N THR A 222 6.39 9.64 -8.18
CA THR A 222 7.32 10.78 -8.18
C THR A 222 7.80 11.09 -9.59
N LEU A 223 7.80 12.37 -9.96
CA LEU A 223 8.36 12.88 -11.19
C LEU A 223 9.02 14.23 -10.93
N GLY A 224 10.33 14.30 -11.05
CA GLY A 224 11.10 15.48 -10.70
C GLY A 224 10.98 15.79 -9.20
N GLU A 225 10.69 17.04 -8.89
CA GLU A 225 10.50 17.50 -7.51
C GLU A 225 9.12 17.19 -6.92
N PHE A 226 8.14 16.78 -7.74
CA PHE A 226 6.79 16.50 -7.29
C PHE A 226 6.51 15.01 -7.10
N SER A 227 5.73 14.72 -6.10
CA SER A 227 5.08 13.41 -5.93
C SER A 227 3.58 13.62 -5.81
N ILE A 228 2.81 12.78 -6.50
CA ILE A 228 1.37 12.66 -6.33
C ILE A 228 1.07 11.43 -5.48
N SER A 229 0.30 11.64 -4.42
CA SER A 229 -0.20 10.57 -3.56
C SER A 229 -1.71 10.43 -3.74
N LEU A 230 -2.15 9.19 -3.80
CA LEU A 230 -3.54 8.82 -4.05
C LEU A 230 -4.00 7.79 -3.03
N ASN A 231 -5.09 8.07 -2.32
CA ASN A 231 -5.82 7.04 -1.59
C ASN A 231 -6.84 6.38 -2.52
N TRP A 232 -6.93 5.06 -2.44
CA TRP A 232 -7.83 4.30 -3.28
C TRP A 232 -8.50 3.17 -2.50
N SER A 233 -9.69 2.80 -2.95
CA SER A 233 -10.29 1.49 -2.74
C SER A 233 -10.48 0.82 -4.10
N GLU A 234 -10.74 -0.47 -4.14
CA GLU A 234 -10.92 -1.19 -5.40
C GLU A 234 -11.95 -0.52 -6.31
N LYS A 235 -13.11 -0.15 -5.75
CA LYS A 235 -14.20 0.50 -6.49
C LYS A 235 -13.85 1.95 -6.87
N ALA A 236 -13.23 2.72 -5.97
CA ALA A 236 -12.82 4.08 -6.24
C ALA A 236 -11.78 4.13 -7.37
N PHE A 237 -10.81 3.22 -7.35
CA PHE A 237 -9.76 3.15 -8.36
C PHE A 237 -10.33 2.97 -9.78
N GLN A 238 -11.34 2.14 -9.96
CA GLN A 238 -11.99 1.93 -11.27
C GLN A 238 -12.53 3.24 -11.85
N LYS A 239 -13.07 4.12 -11.01
CA LYS A 239 -13.60 5.43 -11.43
C LYS A 239 -12.51 6.47 -11.71
N MET A 240 -11.32 6.27 -11.17
CA MET A 240 -10.14 7.12 -11.39
C MET A 240 -9.34 6.75 -12.64
N ILE A 241 -9.60 5.58 -13.23
CA ILE A 241 -8.90 5.13 -14.44
C ILE A 241 -8.90 6.19 -15.56
N PRO A 242 -9.99 6.96 -15.85
CA PRO A 242 -9.95 8.00 -16.87
C PRO A 242 -8.90 9.08 -16.64
N LEU A 243 -8.66 9.49 -15.38
CA LEU A 243 -7.60 10.45 -15.02
C LEU A 243 -6.21 9.90 -15.38
N PHE A 244 -5.96 8.63 -15.08
CA PHE A 244 -4.65 8.02 -15.29
C PHE A 244 -4.44 7.44 -16.69
N LYS A 245 -5.50 7.23 -17.45
CA LYS A 245 -5.38 6.81 -18.88
C LYS A 245 -4.72 7.88 -19.74
N ASN A 246 -4.91 9.15 -19.42
CA ASN A 246 -4.21 10.23 -20.09
C ASN A 246 -2.86 10.48 -19.41
N SER A 247 -1.83 9.79 -19.87
CA SER A 247 -0.47 9.86 -19.35
C SER A 247 0.19 11.25 -19.46
N TYR A 248 -0.45 12.17 -20.15
CA TYR A 248 0.04 13.53 -20.37
C TYR A 248 -0.34 14.50 -19.23
N LEU A 249 -1.52 14.34 -18.61
CA LEU A 249 -2.10 15.34 -17.70
C LEU A 249 -1.25 15.60 -16.46
N VAL A 250 -0.90 14.54 -15.71
CA VAL A 250 -0.16 14.68 -14.44
C VAL A 250 1.27 15.16 -14.66
N PRO A 251 2.07 14.63 -15.60
CA PRO A 251 3.39 15.17 -15.91
C PRO A 251 3.36 16.64 -16.34
N ARG A 252 2.35 17.03 -17.10
CA ARG A 252 2.23 18.42 -17.55
C ARG A 252 1.82 19.35 -16.41
N MET A 253 0.93 18.92 -15.54
CA MET A 253 0.62 19.63 -14.30
C MET A 253 1.90 19.89 -13.49
N PHE A 254 2.76 18.88 -13.29
CA PHE A 254 4.03 19.05 -12.58
C PHE A 254 4.99 20.01 -13.26
N ASP A 255 5.11 19.93 -14.59
CA ASP A 255 5.93 20.85 -15.38
C ASP A 255 5.48 22.32 -15.23
N ASP A 256 4.18 22.56 -15.24
CA ASP A 256 3.63 23.91 -15.03
C ASP A 256 3.82 24.37 -13.57
N LEU A 257 3.53 23.52 -12.58
CA LEU A 257 3.69 23.83 -11.16
C LEU A 257 5.17 24.01 -10.73
N SER A 258 6.12 23.47 -11.48
CA SER A 258 7.55 23.73 -11.24
C SER A 258 7.95 25.16 -11.63
N LYS A 259 7.21 25.80 -12.53
CA LYS A 259 7.50 27.13 -13.10
C LYS A 259 6.61 28.23 -12.50
N SER A 260 5.45 27.86 -12.02
CA SER A 260 4.44 28.78 -11.49
C SER A 260 3.61 28.11 -10.38
N ASP A 261 2.68 28.86 -9.80
CA ASP A 261 1.75 28.36 -8.79
C ASP A 261 0.46 27.76 -9.39
N ARG A 262 0.38 27.67 -10.72
CA ARG A 262 -0.81 27.18 -11.43
C ARG A 262 -0.47 26.44 -12.72
N VAL A 263 -1.40 25.62 -13.16
CA VAL A 263 -1.42 25.01 -14.49
C VAL A 263 -1.82 26.08 -15.52
N SER A 264 -1.09 26.21 -16.61
CA SER A 264 -1.32 27.21 -17.64
C SER A 264 -1.93 26.64 -18.93
N ASP A 265 -1.80 25.34 -19.15
CA ASP A 265 -2.29 24.65 -20.33
C ASP A 265 -3.80 24.39 -20.23
N ALA A 266 -4.58 24.96 -21.15
CA ALA A 266 -6.03 24.85 -21.12
C ALA A 266 -6.55 23.42 -21.30
N GLU A 267 -5.85 22.55 -22.06
CA GLU A 267 -6.21 21.15 -22.24
C GLU A 267 -5.97 20.38 -20.93
N VAL A 268 -4.88 20.67 -20.24
CA VAL A 268 -4.57 20.07 -18.94
C VAL A 268 -5.60 20.49 -17.89
N ILE A 269 -5.95 21.79 -17.83
CA ILE A 269 -7.00 22.30 -16.94
C ILE A 269 -8.33 21.56 -17.20
N ALA A 270 -8.75 21.47 -18.49
CA ALA A 270 -9.98 20.80 -18.87
C ALA A 270 -9.97 19.30 -18.53
N GLY A 271 -8.79 18.66 -18.50
CA GLY A 271 -8.64 17.25 -18.12
C GLY A 271 -8.61 16.99 -16.62
N LEU A 272 -8.11 17.93 -15.82
CA LEU A 272 -7.90 17.78 -14.38
C LEU A 272 -9.05 18.34 -13.53
N SER A 273 -9.69 19.46 -13.96
CA SER A 273 -10.74 20.12 -13.19
C SER A 273 -11.99 19.26 -12.94
N PRO A 274 -12.42 18.35 -13.85
CA PRO A 274 -13.53 17.45 -13.57
C PRO A 274 -13.27 16.50 -12.40
N PHE A 275 -11.99 16.25 -12.08
CA PHE A 275 -11.58 15.39 -10.96
C PHE A 275 -11.27 16.18 -9.68
N GLY A 276 -11.46 17.51 -9.71
CA GLY A 276 -11.19 18.37 -8.54
C GLY A 276 -9.71 18.47 -8.19
N LEU A 277 -8.80 18.46 -9.18
CA LEU A 277 -7.37 18.64 -8.95
C LEU A 277 -6.95 20.10 -9.13
N VAL A 278 -7.59 20.81 -10.05
CA VAL A 278 -7.39 22.24 -10.30
C VAL A 278 -8.74 22.94 -10.49
N ASP A 279 -8.80 24.24 -10.25
CA ASP A 279 -9.95 25.06 -10.62
C ASP A 279 -9.95 25.46 -12.11
N GLY A 280 -10.96 26.25 -12.53
CA GLY A 280 -11.07 26.71 -13.92
C GLY A 280 -9.97 27.69 -14.36
N GLU A 281 -9.21 28.24 -13.42
CA GLU A 281 -8.07 29.14 -13.64
C GLU A 281 -6.72 28.41 -13.57
N GLY A 282 -6.75 27.10 -13.25
CA GLY A 282 -5.58 26.23 -13.16
C GLY A 282 -4.88 26.19 -11.81
N HIS A 283 -5.44 26.83 -10.77
CA HIS A 283 -4.87 26.70 -9.43
C HIS A 283 -5.18 25.33 -8.84
N PRO A 284 -4.21 24.67 -8.17
CA PRO A 284 -4.45 23.42 -7.47
C PRO A 284 -5.56 23.57 -6.41
N THR A 285 -6.54 22.70 -6.47
CA THR A 285 -7.59 22.55 -5.45
C THR A 285 -7.30 21.44 -4.47
N ILE A 286 -6.20 20.73 -4.69
CA ILE A 286 -5.64 19.69 -3.83
C ILE A 286 -4.44 20.25 -3.03
N PRO A 287 -4.12 19.67 -1.86
CA PRO A 287 -2.95 20.08 -1.09
C PRO A 287 -1.65 19.95 -1.91
N VAL A 288 -0.81 20.98 -1.86
CA VAL A 288 0.57 20.98 -2.38
C VAL A 288 1.49 21.28 -1.21
N ILE A 289 2.15 20.25 -0.67
CA ILE A 289 2.89 20.29 0.59
C ILE A 289 4.38 20.22 0.31
N ARG A 290 5.18 21.15 0.83
CA ARG A 290 6.64 21.06 0.75
C ARG A 290 7.17 20.06 1.76
N GLU A 291 8.06 19.16 1.33
CA GLU A 291 8.68 18.16 2.22
C GLU A 291 9.80 18.80 3.08
N ASP A 292 9.51 19.92 3.73
CA ASP A 292 10.39 20.60 4.67
C ASP A 292 9.63 21.15 5.88
N THR A 293 10.35 21.45 6.98
CA THR A 293 9.74 21.89 8.23
C THR A 293 9.26 23.36 8.23
N THR A 294 9.46 24.12 7.16
CA THR A 294 8.89 25.46 6.99
C THR A 294 7.43 25.39 6.54
N ASP A 295 7.04 24.28 5.90
CA ASP A 295 5.65 23.98 5.62
C ASP A 295 4.95 23.50 6.90
N VAL A 296 3.95 24.26 7.34
CA VAL A 296 3.26 24.01 8.63
C VAL A 296 2.50 22.68 8.65
N ILE A 297 1.98 22.24 7.48
CA ILE A 297 1.27 20.95 7.37
C ILE A 297 2.28 19.80 7.46
N TYR A 298 3.40 19.92 6.73
CA TYR A 298 4.47 18.92 6.80
C TYR A 298 5.08 18.84 8.20
N ALA A 299 5.38 19.97 8.84
CA ALA A 299 5.94 20.01 10.18
C ALA A 299 5.01 19.34 11.22
N ALA A 300 3.70 19.63 11.15
CA ALA A 300 2.71 18.99 12.02
C ALA A 300 2.61 17.48 11.74
N SER A 301 2.62 17.08 10.47
CA SER A 301 2.61 15.68 10.02
C SER A 301 3.85 14.93 10.51
N TRP A 302 5.03 15.53 10.37
CA TRP A 302 6.31 14.97 10.80
C TRP A 302 6.38 14.75 12.31
N LYS A 303 5.89 15.73 13.08
CA LYS A 303 5.79 15.64 14.54
C LYS A 303 4.86 14.49 14.96
N MET A 304 3.69 14.39 14.34
CA MET A 304 2.72 13.34 14.63
C MET A 304 3.27 11.95 14.27
N ALA A 305 3.93 11.82 13.11
CA ALA A 305 4.60 10.60 12.70
C ALA A 305 5.67 10.14 13.71
N GLY A 306 6.45 11.08 14.27
CA GLY A 306 7.39 10.80 15.35
C GLY A 306 6.68 10.26 16.60
N THR A 307 5.58 10.88 17.03
CA THR A 307 4.77 10.40 18.15
C THR A 307 4.26 8.98 17.93
N ILE A 308 3.81 8.67 16.72
CA ILE A 308 3.35 7.32 16.36
C ILE A 308 4.52 6.32 16.40
N ALA A 309 5.65 6.65 15.80
CA ALA A 309 6.83 5.78 15.80
C ALA A 309 7.34 5.49 17.23
N ASP A 310 7.38 6.50 18.12
CA ASP A 310 7.76 6.34 19.52
C ASP A 310 6.75 5.47 20.30
N PHE A 311 5.45 5.64 20.02
CA PHE A 311 4.42 4.79 20.62
C PHE A 311 4.62 3.33 20.19
N LEU A 312 4.78 3.05 18.92
CA LEU A 312 5.00 1.69 18.40
C LEU A 312 6.22 1.03 19.07
N ALA A 313 7.29 1.78 19.22
CA ALA A 313 8.52 1.28 19.86
C ALA A 313 8.37 0.94 21.34
N SER A 314 7.52 1.68 22.05
CA SER A 314 7.36 1.51 23.49
C SER A 314 6.23 0.55 23.88
N HIS A 315 5.26 0.28 22.98
CA HIS A 315 4.06 -0.50 23.27
C HIS A 315 3.97 -1.83 22.50
N MET A 316 4.76 -2.02 21.43
CA MET A 316 4.81 -3.30 20.72
C MET A 316 5.80 -4.25 21.38
N ASP A 317 5.29 -5.33 21.98
CA ASP A 317 6.13 -6.46 22.40
C ASP A 317 6.44 -7.36 21.21
N THR A 318 7.49 -6.99 20.44
CA THR A 318 7.90 -7.73 19.24
C THR A 318 8.36 -9.16 19.58
N VAL A 319 8.80 -9.43 20.80
CA VAL A 319 9.22 -10.78 21.24
C VAL A 319 7.98 -11.68 21.40
N ALA A 320 6.95 -11.18 22.09
CA ALA A 320 5.68 -11.91 22.23
C ALA A 320 5.01 -12.15 20.87
N LEU A 321 4.96 -11.12 20.01
CA LEU A 321 4.39 -11.22 18.66
C LEU A 321 5.11 -12.26 17.80
N ARG A 322 6.44 -12.29 17.83
CA ARG A 322 7.22 -13.31 17.12
C ARG A 322 6.88 -14.71 17.60
N LYS A 323 6.77 -14.90 18.91
CA LYS A 323 6.43 -16.20 19.49
C LYS A 323 5.00 -16.63 19.12
N GLU A 324 4.06 -15.69 19.10
CA GLU A 324 2.65 -15.99 18.83
C GLU A 324 2.37 -16.27 17.35
N PHE A 325 2.96 -15.48 16.45
CA PHE A 325 2.62 -15.50 15.01
C PHE A 325 3.70 -16.13 14.13
N GLY A 326 4.87 -16.47 14.68
CA GLY A 326 5.98 -17.02 13.89
C GLY A 326 6.71 -15.96 13.05
N PHE A 327 6.65 -14.68 13.44
CA PHE A 327 7.40 -13.62 12.73
C PHE A 327 8.91 -13.87 12.82
N VAL A 328 9.60 -13.60 11.73
CA VAL A 328 11.05 -13.86 11.62
C VAL A 328 11.84 -12.98 12.58
N ASP A 329 11.47 -11.71 12.70
CA ASP A 329 12.16 -10.73 13.53
C ASP A 329 11.24 -9.58 14.00
N GLY A 330 11.83 -8.60 14.70
CA GLY A 330 11.10 -7.43 15.20
C GLY A 330 10.63 -6.49 14.09
N SER A 331 11.38 -6.37 12.99
CA SER A 331 10.99 -5.56 11.84
C SER A 331 9.71 -6.09 11.22
N GLN A 332 9.64 -7.39 10.93
CA GLN A 332 8.42 -8.03 10.40
C GLN A 332 7.23 -7.88 11.37
N SER A 333 7.47 -8.01 12.68
CA SER A 333 6.43 -7.82 13.70
C SER A 333 5.82 -6.41 13.64
N ILE A 334 6.70 -5.38 13.56
CA ILE A 334 6.26 -3.98 13.47
C ILE A 334 5.50 -3.75 12.18
N VAL A 335 6.06 -4.16 11.03
CA VAL A 335 5.44 -3.91 9.73
C VAL A 335 4.05 -4.54 9.65
N ILE A 336 3.91 -5.83 10.00
CA ILE A 336 2.62 -6.52 9.86
C ILE A 336 1.58 -5.97 10.83
N LEU A 337 1.94 -5.78 12.11
CA LEU A 337 0.96 -5.29 13.09
C LEU A 337 0.62 -3.82 12.86
N TYR A 338 1.60 -2.97 12.54
CA TYR A 338 1.33 -1.56 12.28
C TYR A 338 0.49 -1.37 11.01
N HIS A 339 0.72 -2.18 9.98
CA HIS A 339 -0.13 -2.16 8.80
C HIS A 339 -1.61 -2.43 9.14
N GLU A 340 -1.90 -3.39 10.02
CA GLU A 340 -3.25 -3.62 10.54
C GLU A 340 -3.76 -2.44 11.38
N MET A 341 -2.89 -1.79 12.17
CA MET A 341 -3.27 -0.63 12.98
C MET A 341 -3.66 0.60 12.15
N LEU A 342 -3.12 0.78 10.93
CA LEU A 342 -3.51 1.91 10.05
C LEU A 342 -5.03 2.00 9.90
N TRP A 343 -5.68 0.86 9.66
CA TRP A 343 -7.12 0.77 9.47
C TRP A 343 -7.89 1.03 10.77
N ASP A 344 -7.44 0.43 11.87
CA ASP A 344 -8.14 0.54 13.17
C ASP A 344 -8.01 1.97 13.72
N VAL A 345 -6.86 2.62 13.58
CA VAL A 345 -6.66 4.03 13.96
C VAL A 345 -7.59 4.95 13.16
N LEU A 346 -7.64 4.81 11.84
CA LEU A 346 -8.51 5.64 11.00
C LEU A 346 -9.99 5.43 11.32
N ALA A 347 -10.41 4.17 11.51
CA ALA A 347 -11.79 3.86 11.88
C ALA A 347 -12.19 4.50 13.21
N GLN A 348 -11.30 4.48 14.21
CA GLN A 348 -11.55 5.08 15.52
C GLN A 348 -11.57 6.61 15.46
N LEU A 349 -10.69 7.25 14.68
CA LEU A 349 -10.71 8.69 14.46
C LEU A 349 -12.00 9.13 13.74
N GLU A 350 -12.48 8.33 12.81
CA GLU A 350 -13.76 8.54 12.12
C GLU A 350 -14.95 8.39 13.09
N GLN A 351 -14.98 7.32 13.89
CA GLN A 351 -16.01 7.11 14.92
C GLN A 351 -16.04 8.20 15.98
N ALA A 352 -14.87 8.76 16.31
CA ALA A 352 -14.76 9.89 17.23
C ALA A 352 -15.16 11.22 16.60
N GLY A 353 -15.55 11.26 15.32
CA GLY A 353 -15.91 12.47 14.58
C GLY A 353 -14.75 13.43 14.33
N LEU A 354 -13.51 12.98 14.50
CA LEU A 354 -12.31 13.80 14.30
C LEU A 354 -11.95 13.95 12.82
N VAL A 355 -12.24 12.94 12.01
CA VAL A 355 -12.05 12.95 10.57
C VAL A 355 -13.27 12.34 9.90
N LYS A 356 -13.47 12.69 8.64
CA LYS A 356 -14.55 12.14 7.82
C LYS A 356 -13.94 11.45 6.60
N ARG A 357 -14.29 10.19 6.38
CA ARG A 357 -13.91 9.46 5.18
C ARG A 357 -14.49 10.16 3.95
N PRO A 358 -13.68 10.46 2.91
CA PRO A 358 -14.17 11.03 1.66
C PRO A 358 -15.24 10.14 1.02
N ALA A 359 -16.26 10.78 0.40
CA ALA A 359 -17.37 10.06 -0.25
C ALA A 359 -16.87 9.06 -1.29
N VAL A 360 -15.83 9.41 -2.02
CA VAL A 360 -15.18 8.54 -3.02
C VAL A 360 -14.63 7.21 -2.44
N LEU A 361 -14.31 7.16 -1.16
CA LEU A 361 -13.92 5.92 -0.46
C LEU A 361 -15.08 5.27 0.29
N ALA A 362 -16.01 6.08 0.80
CA ALA A 362 -17.16 5.60 1.57
C ALA A 362 -18.26 5.00 0.67
N ASP A 363 -18.58 5.69 -0.42
CA ASP A 363 -19.59 5.28 -1.40
C ASP A 363 -19.13 5.64 -2.83
N PRO A 364 -18.17 4.90 -3.39
CA PRO A 364 -17.60 5.19 -4.70
C PRO A 364 -18.63 5.20 -5.85
N GLU A 365 -19.73 4.47 -5.70
CA GLU A 365 -20.76 4.36 -6.75
C GLU A 365 -21.49 5.68 -6.97
N HIS A 366 -21.71 6.45 -5.91
CA HIS A 366 -22.45 7.71 -5.94
C HIS A 366 -21.56 8.94 -5.80
N ALA A 367 -20.23 8.74 -5.63
CA ALA A 367 -19.29 9.84 -5.56
C ALA A 367 -19.21 10.60 -6.88
N ARG A 368 -19.23 11.92 -6.81
CA ARG A 368 -19.06 12.79 -7.96
C ARG A 368 -17.59 12.87 -8.37
N PRO A 369 -17.28 13.03 -9.66
CA PRO A 369 -15.90 13.06 -10.14
C PRO A 369 -15.01 14.09 -9.42
N GLU A 370 -15.51 15.28 -9.14
CA GLU A 370 -14.75 16.34 -8.46
C GLU A 370 -14.38 16.01 -7.00
N GLU A 371 -15.00 15.00 -6.40
CA GLU A 371 -14.66 14.54 -5.04
C GLU A 371 -13.38 13.69 -5.01
N PHE A 372 -12.89 13.25 -6.20
CA PHE A 372 -11.62 12.52 -6.27
C PHE A 372 -10.43 13.38 -5.86
N GLY A 373 -10.49 14.69 -6.03
CA GLY A 373 -9.47 15.60 -5.50
C GLY A 373 -9.21 15.40 -4.01
N LYS A 374 -10.25 15.05 -3.22
CA LYS A 374 -10.13 14.86 -1.75
C LYS A 374 -9.30 13.65 -1.32
N VAL A 375 -9.00 12.74 -2.22
CA VAL A 375 -8.14 11.57 -1.98
C VAL A 375 -6.77 11.70 -2.66
N ILE A 376 -6.47 12.88 -3.19
CA ILE A 376 -5.22 13.17 -3.89
C ILE A 376 -4.54 14.37 -3.21
N PHE A 377 -3.22 14.33 -3.10
CA PHE A 377 -2.39 15.46 -2.71
C PHE A 377 -1.02 15.37 -3.38
N LEU A 378 -0.35 16.50 -3.47
CA LEU A 378 1.02 16.59 -3.96
C LEU A 378 1.98 16.84 -2.78
N THR A 379 3.17 16.25 -2.87
CA THR A 379 4.31 16.70 -2.09
C THR A 379 5.40 17.21 -3.05
N ARG A 380 6.14 18.22 -2.60
CA ARG A 380 7.25 18.82 -3.34
C ARG A 380 8.51 18.71 -2.49
N SER A 381 9.48 17.92 -2.93
CA SER A 381 10.81 17.88 -2.34
C SER A 381 11.71 18.97 -2.95
N GLU A 382 12.70 19.46 -2.20
CA GLU A 382 13.76 20.24 -2.83
C GLU A 382 14.46 19.37 -3.86
N ALA A 383 14.64 19.89 -5.08
CA ALA A 383 15.43 19.22 -6.09
C ALA A 383 16.84 18.98 -5.52
N GLU A 384 17.28 17.72 -5.49
CA GLU A 384 18.70 17.42 -5.23
C GLU A 384 19.54 18.20 -6.26
N LYS A 385 20.30 19.18 -5.77
CA LYS A 385 21.17 20.03 -6.59
C LYS A 385 22.40 19.25 -7.02
#